data_f0dbda1522898f465aa0d2afbebdccfe
#
_entry.id   f0dbda1522898f465aa0d2afbebdccfe
#
_cell.length_a   1.000
_cell.length_b   1.000
_cell.length_c   1.000
_cell.angle_alpha   90.00
_cell.angle_beta   90.00
_cell.angle_gamma   90.00
#
_symmetry.space_group_name_H-M   'P 1'
#
loop_
_entity.id
_entity.type
_entity.pdbx_description
1 polymer ?
#
loop_
_entity_poly.entity_id
_entity_poly.type
_entity_poly.pdbx_seq_one_letter_code
_entity_poly.pdbx_strand_id
1 'polypeptide(L)'
;NKAIMYLEEMIENKDSLDKLSAKEDLAKYESEKEFEIKQQLDSLKHLDEIRIQQAEIKTQKTIEGVLFVGILLVISFLVFVYKQLNNTKKQKDIIEEKQAEITDSINYAKKIQDAMMTSSVYLKETLPKSFILFKPKDVVSGDFYWIYKDQEENIFFTVADCTGHGVPGAFMSRIGTSLLNEIIVENGIKETNKILDDMR
;
A
#
# COMPACT_ATOMS: atom_id res chain seq x y z
N ASN A 1 -92.63 70.55 -45.57
CA ASN A 1 -91.94 69.92 -44.42
C ASN A 1 -91.49 68.49 -44.67
N LYS A 2 -91.79 67.85 -45.78
CA LYS A 2 -91.26 66.51 -46.14
C LYS A 2 -89.75 66.55 -46.33
N ALA A 3 -89.14 67.64 -46.83
CA ALA A 3 -87.72 67.80 -47.09
C ALA A 3 -86.87 67.85 -45.78
N ILE A 4 -87.38 68.45 -44.68
CA ILE A 4 -86.72 68.46 -43.39
C ILE A 4 -86.69 67.08 -42.75
N MET A 5 -87.78 66.35 -42.82
CA MET A 5 -87.85 65.01 -42.33
C MET A 5 -86.89 64.04 -43.03
N TYR A 6 -86.74 64.13 -44.35
CA TYR A 6 -85.71 63.40 -45.11
C TYR A 6 -84.28 63.77 -44.78
N LEU A 7 -84.03 65.05 -44.46
CA LEU A 7 -82.74 65.52 -44.03
C LEU A 7 -82.38 65.02 -42.67
N GLU A 8 -83.32 65.01 -41.73
CA GLU A 8 -83.15 64.42 -40.35
C GLU A 8 -82.90 62.92 -40.42
N GLU A 9 -83.62 62.17 -41.25
CA GLU A 9 -83.43 60.73 -41.42
C GLU A 9 -82.08 60.45 -42.13
N MET A 10 -81.64 61.27 -43.10
CA MET A 10 -80.32 61.14 -43.68
C MET A 10 -79.19 61.42 -42.69
N ILE A 11 -79.31 62.40 -41.77
CA ILE A 11 -78.32 62.72 -40.72
C ILE A 11 -78.26 61.59 -39.72
N GLU A 12 -79.39 61.05 -39.30
CA GLU A 12 -79.47 59.94 -38.35
C GLU A 12 -78.86 58.64 -38.91
N ASN A 13 -79.19 58.34 -40.21
CA ASN A 13 -78.57 57.21 -40.89
C ASN A 13 -77.05 57.37 -41.06
N LYS A 14 -76.58 58.62 -41.42
CA LYS A 14 -75.15 58.89 -41.51
C LYS A 14 -74.45 58.78 -40.17
N ASP A 15 -74.99 59.27 -39.07
CA ASP A 15 -74.44 59.15 -37.71
C ASP A 15 -74.43 57.67 -37.25
N SER A 16 -75.43 56.89 -37.61
CA SER A 16 -75.46 55.48 -37.42
C SER A 16 -74.40 54.66 -38.17
N LEU A 17 -74.16 55.01 -39.44
CA LEU A 17 -73.11 54.50 -40.33
C LEU A 17 -71.73 54.83 -39.79
N ASP A 18 -71.49 56.09 -39.40
CA ASP A 18 -70.21 56.59 -38.86
C ASP A 18 -69.90 55.86 -37.53
N LYS A 19 -70.93 55.59 -36.64
CA LYS A 19 -70.81 54.85 -35.44
C LYS A 19 -70.50 53.35 -35.69
N LEU A 20 -71.09 52.76 -36.74
CA LEU A 20 -70.84 51.37 -37.16
C LEU A 20 -69.42 51.22 -37.69
N SER A 21 -68.97 52.11 -38.56
CA SER A 21 -67.59 52.05 -39.08
C SER A 21 -66.53 52.26 -38.01
N ALA A 22 -66.75 53.21 -37.07
CA ALA A 22 -65.87 53.41 -35.93
C ALA A 22 -65.79 52.18 -35.01
N LYS A 23 -66.89 51.44 -34.87
CA LYS A 23 -66.96 50.19 -34.09
C LYS A 23 -66.23 49.04 -34.81
N GLU A 24 -66.35 48.94 -36.12
CA GLU A 24 -65.60 47.98 -36.94
C GLU A 24 -64.08 48.29 -36.91
N ASP A 25 -63.69 49.56 -37.05
CA ASP A 25 -62.29 49.95 -36.98
C ASP A 25 -61.68 49.65 -35.59
N LEU A 26 -62.46 49.91 -34.52
CA LEU A 26 -62.04 49.61 -33.16
C LEU A 26 -61.85 48.08 -32.98
N ALA A 27 -62.82 47.27 -33.41
CA ALA A 27 -62.76 45.81 -33.35
C ALA A 27 -61.58 45.24 -34.12
N LYS A 28 -61.29 45.81 -35.30
CA LYS A 28 -60.12 45.46 -36.11
C LYS A 28 -58.83 45.82 -35.41
N TYR A 29 -58.73 47.03 -34.85
CA TYR A 29 -57.56 47.43 -34.08
C TYR A 29 -57.35 46.53 -32.83
N GLU A 30 -58.37 46.19 -32.09
CA GLU A 30 -58.31 45.30 -30.96
C GLU A 30 -57.81 43.91 -31.39
N SER A 31 -58.34 43.35 -32.49
CA SER A 31 -57.93 42.05 -33.00
C SER A 31 -56.47 42.04 -33.49
N GLU A 32 -55.99 43.11 -34.13
CA GLU A 32 -54.59 43.27 -34.55
C GLU A 32 -53.65 43.36 -33.34
N LYS A 33 -54.06 44.08 -32.30
CA LYS A 33 -53.32 44.19 -31.05
C LYS A 33 -53.25 42.86 -30.29
N GLU A 34 -54.36 42.15 -30.18
CA GLU A 34 -54.35 40.81 -29.60
C GLU A 34 -53.44 39.84 -30.35
N PHE A 35 -53.43 39.91 -31.64
CA PHE A 35 -52.56 39.10 -32.49
C PHE A 35 -51.08 39.43 -32.28
N GLU A 36 -50.71 40.74 -32.26
CA GLU A 36 -49.33 41.18 -31.95
C GLU A 36 -48.89 40.71 -30.58
N ILE A 37 -49.73 40.86 -29.54
CA ILE A 37 -49.41 40.45 -28.18
C ILE A 37 -49.21 38.92 -28.10
N LYS A 38 -50.09 38.15 -28.79
CA LYS A 38 -49.96 36.69 -28.84
C LYS A 38 -48.69 36.28 -29.54
N GLN A 39 -48.31 36.90 -30.63
CA GLN A 39 -47.05 36.62 -31.34
C GLN A 39 -45.80 36.97 -30.50
N GLN A 40 -45.85 38.05 -29.74
CA GLN A 40 -44.78 38.41 -28.80
C GLN A 40 -44.67 37.40 -27.66
N LEU A 41 -45.82 36.98 -27.13
CA LEU A 41 -45.84 35.99 -26.04
C LEU A 41 -45.28 34.63 -26.49
N ASP A 42 -45.64 34.19 -27.70
CA ASP A 42 -45.16 32.93 -28.26
C ASP A 42 -43.65 32.97 -28.55
N SER A 43 -43.15 34.14 -29.02
CA SER A 43 -41.72 34.33 -29.21
C SER A 43 -40.93 34.33 -27.90
N LEU A 44 -41.47 34.96 -26.85
CA LEU A 44 -40.86 34.92 -25.52
C LEU A 44 -40.83 33.52 -24.91
N LYS A 45 -41.91 32.76 -25.04
CA LYS A 45 -41.95 31.35 -24.59
C LYS A 45 -40.90 30.52 -25.31
N HIS A 46 -40.78 30.68 -26.62
CA HIS A 46 -39.80 29.94 -27.42
C HIS A 46 -38.34 30.28 -26.99
N LEU A 47 -38.07 31.55 -26.67
CA LEU A 47 -36.77 31.97 -26.14
C LEU A 47 -36.45 31.36 -24.78
N ASP A 48 -37.46 31.27 -23.90
CA ASP A 48 -37.31 30.66 -22.58
C ASP A 48 -37.09 29.13 -22.70
N GLU A 49 -37.78 28.46 -23.60
CA GLU A 49 -37.57 27.04 -23.87
C GLU A 49 -36.12 26.78 -24.38
N ILE A 50 -35.63 27.62 -25.29
CA ILE A 50 -34.23 27.52 -25.77
C ILE A 50 -33.25 27.72 -24.63
N ARG A 51 -33.49 28.70 -23.75
CA ARG A 51 -32.63 28.95 -22.59
C ARG A 51 -32.57 27.73 -21.62
N ILE A 52 -33.72 27.15 -21.35
CA ILE A 52 -33.82 25.97 -20.49
C ILE A 52 -33.04 24.80 -21.11
N GLN A 53 -33.27 24.51 -22.39
CA GLN A 53 -32.56 23.46 -23.11
C GLN A 53 -31.03 23.67 -23.13
N GLN A 54 -30.59 24.91 -23.37
CA GLN A 54 -29.15 25.24 -23.33
C GLN A 54 -28.55 25.04 -21.93
N ALA A 55 -29.27 25.41 -20.86
CA ALA A 55 -28.84 25.17 -19.48
C ALA A 55 -28.75 23.68 -19.17
N GLU A 56 -29.71 22.89 -19.59
CA GLU A 56 -29.70 21.43 -19.43
C GLU A 56 -28.53 20.77 -20.13
N ILE A 57 -28.30 21.11 -21.41
CA ILE A 57 -27.17 20.60 -22.20
C ILE A 57 -25.84 20.96 -21.52
N LYS A 58 -25.70 22.21 -21.03
CA LYS A 58 -24.48 22.65 -20.33
C LYS A 58 -24.25 21.83 -19.04
N THR A 59 -25.30 21.62 -18.27
CA THR A 59 -25.24 20.82 -17.05
C THR A 59 -24.86 19.37 -17.35
N GLN A 60 -25.49 18.78 -18.36
CA GLN A 60 -25.20 17.40 -18.78
C GLN A 60 -23.75 17.24 -19.22
N LYS A 61 -23.21 18.13 -20.06
CA LYS A 61 -21.80 18.11 -20.46
C LYS A 61 -20.85 18.26 -19.28
N THR A 62 -21.21 19.08 -18.28
CA THR A 62 -20.41 19.20 -17.06
C THR A 62 -20.39 17.91 -16.27
N ILE A 63 -21.54 17.27 -16.10
CA ILE A 63 -21.66 15.97 -15.40
C ILE A 63 -20.85 14.89 -16.15
N GLU A 64 -20.98 14.81 -17.46
CA GLU A 64 -20.22 13.87 -18.30
C GLU A 64 -18.72 14.08 -18.15
N GLY A 65 -18.25 15.33 -18.15
CA GLY A 65 -16.85 15.68 -17.93
C GLY A 65 -16.33 15.26 -16.56
N VAL A 66 -17.09 15.49 -15.49
CA VAL A 66 -16.75 15.09 -14.13
C VAL A 66 -16.68 13.56 -14.00
N LEU A 67 -17.65 12.86 -14.58
CA LEU A 67 -17.67 11.39 -14.60
C LEU A 67 -16.46 10.83 -15.35
N PHE A 68 -16.11 11.39 -16.50
CA PHE A 68 -14.94 10.96 -17.25
C PHE A 68 -13.63 11.13 -16.48
N VAL A 69 -13.44 12.30 -15.85
CA VAL A 69 -12.28 12.53 -14.97
C VAL A 69 -12.26 11.56 -13.79
N GLY A 70 -13.42 11.32 -13.17
CA GLY A 70 -13.57 10.34 -12.08
C GLY A 70 -13.12 8.93 -12.49
N ILE A 71 -13.56 8.47 -13.67
CA ILE A 71 -13.17 7.17 -14.22
C ILE A 71 -11.65 7.09 -14.45
N LEU A 72 -11.05 8.14 -15.02
CA LEU A 72 -9.60 8.18 -15.23
C LEU A 72 -8.80 8.11 -13.92
N LEU A 73 -9.27 8.78 -12.87
CA LEU A 73 -8.65 8.70 -11.54
C LEU A 73 -8.74 7.30 -10.95
N VAL A 74 -9.90 6.64 -11.08
CA VAL A 74 -10.06 5.25 -10.61
C VAL A 74 -9.14 4.30 -11.36
N ILE A 75 -9.05 4.40 -12.69
CA ILE A 75 -8.15 3.57 -13.50
C ILE A 75 -6.68 3.81 -13.09
N SER A 76 -6.27 5.06 -12.93
CA SER A 76 -4.93 5.42 -12.48
C SER A 76 -4.61 4.83 -11.11
N PHE A 77 -5.55 4.92 -10.17
CA PHE A 77 -5.43 4.33 -8.85
C PHE A 77 -5.31 2.80 -8.89
N LEU A 78 -6.11 2.13 -9.70
CA LEU A 78 -6.03 0.67 -9.87
C LEU A 78 -4.68 0.23 -10.45
N VAL A 79 -4.16 0.95 -11.44
CA VAL A 79 -2.82 0.69 -12.01
C VAL A 79 -1.73 0.91 -10.96
N PHE A 80 -1.84 1.96 -10.16
CA PHE A 80 -0.91 2.22 -9.06
C PHE A 80 -0.92 1.09 -8.03
N VAL A 81 -2.10 0.67 -7.56
CA VAL A 81 -2.25 -0.44 -6.59
C VAL A 81 -1.69 -1.74 -7.16
N TYR A 82 -2.02 -2.07 -8.42
CA TYR A 82 -1.49 -3.26 -9.09
C TYR A 82 0.05 -3.26 -9.14
N LYS A 83 0.64 -2.12 -9.51
CA LYS A 83 2.10 -1.96 -9.54
C LYS A 83 2.73 -2.14 -8.15
N GLN A 84 2.10 -1.56 -7.12
CA GLN A 84 2.56 -1.67 -5.74
C GLN A 84 2.51 -3.12 -5.23
N LEU A 85 1.41 -3.82 -5.48
CA LEU A 85 1.25 -5.23 -5.10
C LEU A 85 2.31 -6.12 -5.78
N ASN A 86 2.56 -5.91 -7.06
CA ASN A 86 3.56 -6.68 -7.80
C ASN A 86 4.98 -6.41 -7.30
N ASN A 87 5.30 -5.15 -6.96
CA ASN A 87 6.60 -4.80 -6.37
C ASN A 87 6.77 -5.44 -4.98
N THR A 88 5.74 -5.38 -4.14
CA THR A 88 5.76 -6.00 -2.80
C THR A 88 5.97 -7.51 -2.90
N LYS A 89 5.31 -8.17 -3.86
CA LYS A 89 5.50 -9.61 -4.11
C LYS A 89 6.94 -9.92 -4.48
N LYS A 90 7.52 -9.19 -5.44
CA LYS A 90 8.93 -9.37 -5.84
C LYS A 90 9.90 -9.16 -4.68
N GLN A 91 9.67 -8.13 -3.85
CA GLN A 91 10.50 -7.90 -2.67
C GLN A 91 10.41 -9.05 -1.67
N LYS A 92 9.21 -9.58 -1.46
CA LYS A 92 9.00 -10.74 -0.59
C LYS A 92 9.76 -11.96 -1.09
N ASP A 93 9.66 -12.27 -2.38
CA ASP A 93 10.36 -13.42 -2.99
C ASP A 93 11.89 -13.28 -2.81
N ILE A 94 12.46 -12.08 -3.03
CA ILE A 94 13.88 -11.81 -2.83
C ILE A 94 14.27 -11.95 -1.35
N ILE A 95 13.45 -11.48 -0.41
CA ILE A 95 13.71 -11.59 1.02
C ILE A 95 13.70 -13.05 1.44
N GLU A 96 12.73 -13.86 0.98
CA GLU A 96 12.64 -15.29 1.27
C GLU A 96 13.87 -16.04 0.73
N GLU A 97 14.31 -15.76 -0.49
CA GLU A 97 15.51 -16.33 -1.08
C GLU A 97 16.76 -15.99 -0.25
N LYS A 98 16.94 -14.72 0.10
CA LYS A 98 18.07 -14.27 0.93
C LYS A 98 18.05 -14.85 2.33
N GLN A 99 16.89 -14.99 2.92
CA GLN A 99 16.74 -15.60 4.24
C GLN A 99 17.08 -17.09 4.22
N ALA A 100 16.69 -17.82 3.18
CA ALA A 100 17.07 -19.22 2.97
C ALA A 100 18.60 -19.35 2.84
N GLU A 101 19.24 -18.53 2.00
CA GLU A 101 20.70 -18.51 1.80
C GLU A 101 21.45 -18.25 3.11
N ILE A 102 20.99 -17.27 3.91
CA ILE A 102 21.59 -16.98 5.22
C ILE A 102 21.39 -18.15 6.19
N THR A 103 20.20 -18.72 6.24
CA THR A 103 19.88 -19.84 7.10
C THR A 103 20.75 -21.07 6.78
N ASP A 104 20.93 -21.37 5.49
CA ASP A 104 21.80 -22.46 5.05
C ASP A 104 23.26 -22.23 5.42
N SER A 105 23.73 -20.98 5.29
CA SER A 105 25.09 -20.60 5.71
C SER A 105 25.29 -20.76 7.22
N ILE A 106 24.31 -20.38 8.03
CA ILE A 106 24.37 -20.54 9.48
C ILE A 106 24.30 -22.03 9.87
N ASN A 107 23.47 -22.82 9.20
CA ASN A 107 23.40 -24.28 9.42
C ASN A 107 24.72 -24.96 9.04
N TYR A 108 25.41 -24.49 8.01
CA TYR A 108 26.75 -24.97 7.66
C TYR A 108 27.77 -24.61 8.75
N ALA A 109 27.75 -23.38 9.27
CA ALA A 109 28.59 -22.97 10.39
C ALA A 109 28.34 -23.83 11.64
N LYS A 110 27.07 -24.20 11.90
CA LYS A 110 26.73 -25.13 12.98
C LYS A 110 27.38 -26.50 12.81
N LYS A 111 27.33 -27.06 11.60
CA LYS A 111 27.98 -28.36 11.32
C LYS A 111 29.49 -28.32 11.59
N ILE A 112 30.14 -27.20 11.24
CA ILE A 112 31.56 -26.99 11.54
C ILE A 112 31.77 -26.92 13.05
N GLN A 113 30.97 -26.15 13.77
CA GLN A 113 31.06 -26.03 15.22
C GLN A 113 30.85 -27.38 15.91
N ASP A 114 29.79 -28.11 15.55
CA ASP A 114 29.48 -29.42 16.09
C ASP A 114 30.63 -30.44 15.86
N ALA A 115 31.31 -30.39 14.72
CA ALA A 115 32.46 -31.23 14.40
C ALA A 115 33.72 -30.90 15.24
N MET A 116 33.82 -29.72 15.78
CA MET A 116 34.95 -29.27 16.60
C MET A 116 34.71 -29.46 18.09
N MET A 117 33.46 -29.62 18.50
CA MET A 117 33.13 -29.92 19.91
C MET A 117 33.40 -31.36 20.23
N THR A 118 33.67 -31.64 21.51
CA THR A 118 33.86 -33.01 22.02
C THR A 118 32.63 -33.85 21.69
N SER A 119 32.82 -34.99 21.04
CA SER A 119 31.71 -35.86 20.68
C SER A 119 31.08 -36.49 21.94
N SER A 120 29.77 -36.71 21.86
CA SER A 120 29.02 -37.35 22.96
C SER A 120 29.51 -38.79 23.27
N VAL A 121 30.07 -39.47 22.30
CA VAL A 121 30.67 -40.80 22.45
C VAL A 121 31.94 -40.69 23.26
N TYR A 122 32.88 -39.83 22.87
CA TYR A 122 34.12 -39.62 23.57
C TYR A 122 33.91 -39.12 25.03
N LEU A 123 32.92 -38.27 25.22
CA LEU A 123 32.52 -37.82 26.57
C LEU A 123 32.10 -39.02 27.46
N LYS A 124 31.24 -39.90 26.96
CA LYS A 124 30.76 -41.04 27.73
C LYS A 124 31.88 -42.06 28.05
N GLU A 125 32.84 -42.21 27.13
CA GLU A 125 34.00 -43.06 27.33
C GLU A 125 34.96 -42.48 28.36
N THR A 126 35.20 -41.15 28.28
CA THR A 126 36.17 -40.45 29.15
C THR A 126 35.58 -40.13 30.52
N LEU A 127 34.32 -39.71 30.57
CA LEU A 127 33.60 -39.34 31.79
C LEU A 127 32.25 -40.05 31.91
N PRO A 128 32.20 -41.36 32.19
CA PRO A 128 30.97 -42.15 32.12
C PRO A 128 29.88 -41.75 33.13
N LYS A 129 30.26 -41.05 34.23
CA LYS A 129 29.33 -40.54 35.25
C LYS A 129 29.03 -39.06 35.13
N SER A 130 29.04 -38.55 33.92
CA SER A 130 28.78 -37.13 33.62
C SER A 130 27.59 -36.96 32.67
N PHE A 131 27.04 -35.75 32.62
CA PHE A 131 26.10 -35.31 31.61
C PHE A 131 26.41 -33.88 31.21
N ILE A 132 26.07 -33.53 29.99
CA ILE A 132 26.16 -32.15 29.48
C ILE A 132 24.76 -31.66 29.15
N LEU A 133 24.40 -30.50 29.70
CA LEU A 133 23.23 -29.73 29.27
C LEU A 133 23.69 -28.54 28.44
N PHE A 134 23.57 -28.66 27.13
CA PHE A 134 23.97 -27.64 26.17
C PHE A 134 22.76 -27.12 25.39
N LYS A 135 22.37 -25.86 25.62
CA LYS A 135 21.21 -25.22 25.00
C LYS A 135 21.63 -23.87 24.48
N PRO A 136 22.18 -23.78 23.25
CA PRO A 136 22.55 -22.52 22.67
C PRO A 136 21.30 -21.65 22.44
N LYS A 137 21.49 -20.31 22.54
CA LYS A 137 20.44 -19.33 22.28
C LYS A 137 20.08 -19.25 20.79
N ASP A 138 21.09 -19.32 19.94
CA ASP A 138 20.99 -19.25 18.49
C ASP A 138 21.36 -20.60 17.85
N VAL A 139 21.39 -20.65 16.51
CA VAL A 139 21.77 -21.87 15.77
C VAL A 139 23.21 -22.30 16.09
N VAL A 140 24.11 -21.33 16.31
CA VAL A 140 25.48 -21.52 16.76
C VAL A 140 25.72 -20.81 18.09
N SER A 141 26.71 -21.24 18.86
CA SER A 141 26.94 -20.81 20.25
C SER A 141 28.30 -20.18 20.46
N GLY A 142 28.34 -19.17 21.36
CA GLY A 142 29.58 -18.69 21.96
C GLY A 142 30.10 -19.66 23.03
N ASP A 143 29.17 -20.26 23.75
CA ASP A 143 29.51 -21.25 24.78
C ASP A 143 30.04 -22.53 24.17
N PHE A 144 30.98 -23.15 24.81
CA PHE A 144 31.48 -24.46 24.38
C PHE A 144 31.94 -25.29 25.58
N TYR A 145 31.99 -26.59 25.38
CA TYR A 145 32.68 -27.54 26.26
C TYR A 145 33.75 -28.28 25.46
N TRP A 146 34.84 -28.63 26.17
CA TRP A 146 35.95 -29.34 25.58
C TRP A 146 36.52 -30.32 26.57
N ILE A 147 36.86 -31.55 26.13
CA ILE A 147 37.39 -32.62 26.96
C ILE A 147 38.50 -33.30 26.20
N TYR A 148 39.57 -33.62 26.95
CA TYR A 148 40.71 -34.35 26.43
C TYR A 148 41.28 -35.25 27.52
N LYS A 149 41.67 -36.48 27.16
CA LYS A 149 42.35 -37.42 28.02
C LYS A 149 43.71 -37.70 27.42
N ASP A 150 44.79 -37.49 28.20
CA ASP A 150 46.17 -37.69 27.75
C ASP A 150 46.57 -39.20 27.89
N GLN A 151 47.79 -39.52 27.47
CA GLN A 151 48.35 -40.84 27.55
C GLN A 151 48.65 -41.33 28.97
N GLU A 152 48.74 -40.42 29.94
CA GLU A 152 48.95 -40.67 31.35
C GLU A 152 47.64 -40.80 32.13
N GLU A 153 46.52 -40.91 31.44
CA GLU A 153 45.17 -41.01 32.01
C GLU A 153 44.66 -39.70 32.68
N ASN A 154 45.37 -38.56 32.51
CA ASN A 154 44.89 -37.30 33.03
C ASN A 154 43.75 -36.78 32.13
N ILE A 155 42.66 -36.29 32.76
CA ILE A 155 41.51 -35.79 32.10
C ILE A 155 41.45 -34.26 32.25
N PHE A 156 41.49 -33.56 31.12
CA PHE A 156 41.30 -32.12 31.04
C PHE A 156 39.86 -31.88 30.58
N PHE A 157 39.14 -30.95 31.24
CA PHE A 157 37.83 -30.54 30.80
C PHE A 157 37.67 -29.05 31.05
N THR A 158 36.94 -28.41 30.11
CA THR A 158 36.60 -27.00 30.22
C THR A 158 35.15 -26.77 29.83
N VAL A 159 34.55 -25.77 30.45
CA VAL A 159 33.27 -25.18 30.04
C VAL A 159 33.52 -23.70 30.01
N ALA A 160 33.29 -23.09 28.85
CA ALA A 160 33.55 -21.70 28.59
C ALA A 160 32.31 -20.99 28.07
N ASP A 161 32.09 -19.79 28.60
CA ASP A 161 31.10 -18.82 28.12
C ASP A 161 31.87 -17.69 27.44
N CYS A 162 31.76 -17.61 26.12
CA CYS A 162 32.46 -16.60 25.34
C CYS A 162 31.57 -15.35 25.13
N THR A 163 32.21 -14.21 25.07
CA THR A 163 31.52 -12.94 24.78
C THR A 163 30.82 -12.98 23.43
N GLY A 164 29.54 -12.67 23.41
CA GLY A 164 28.68 -12.61 22.21
C GLY A 164 27.93 -13.90 21.94
N HIS A 165 26.96 -13.83 21.03
CA HIS A 165 26.10 -14.94 20.65
C HIS A 165 26.01 -15.03 19.11
N GLY A 166 25.39 -16.10 18.60
CA GLY A 166 25.30 -16.31 17.15
C GLY A 166 26.67 -16.51 16.50
N VAL A 167 26.85 -16.05 15.28
CA VAL A 167 28.08 -16.25 14.47
C VAL A 167 29.33 -15.66 15.13
N PRO A 168 29.34 -14.42 15.66
CA PRO A 168 30.51 -13.90 16.38
C PRO A 168 30.92 -14.75 17.57
N GLY A 169 29.96 -15.18 18.38
CA GLY A 169 30.23 -16.10 19.53
C GLY A 169 30.83 -17.42 19.07
N ALA A 170 30.31 -18.00 17.97
CA ALA A 170 30.83 -19.23 17.41
C ALA A 170 32.31 -19.13 16.95
N PHE A 171 32.74 -17.95 16.47
CA PHE A 171 34.14 -17.70 16.18
C PHE A 171 34.99 -17.71 17.47
N MET A 172 34.50 -17.11 18.53
CA MET A 172 35.21 -17.09 19.82
C MET A 172 35.34 -18.52 20.41
N SER A 173 34.28 -19.31 20.38
CA SER A 173 34.32 -20.70 20.82
C SER A 173 35.30 -21.56 20.00
N ARG A 174 35.38 -21.30 18.68
CA ARG A 174 36.36 -21.95 17.82
C ARG A 174 37.79 -21.58 18.20
N ILE A 175 38.09 -20.30 18.43
CA ILE A 175 39.41 -19.85 18.84
C ILE A 175 39.79 -20.52 20.17
N GLY A 176 38.87 -20.50 21.18
CA GLY A 176 39.11 -21.12 22.44
C GLY A 176 39.41 -22.62 22.35
N THR A 177 38.62 -23.35 21.56
CA THR A 177 38.84 -24.77 21.32
C THR A 177 40.17 -25.04 20.62
N SER A 178 40.55 -24.22 19.66
CA SER A 178 41.81 -24.34 18.91
C SER A 178 43.01 -24.11 19.83
N LEU A 179 42.96 -23.08 20.66
CA LEU A 179 44.02 -22.78 21.65
C LEU A 179 44.17 -23.89 22.67
N LEU A 180 43.06 -24.47 23.18
CA LEU A 180 43.15 -25.60 24.10
C LEU A 180 43.82 -26.82 23.44
N ASN A 181 43.52 -27.12 22.18
CA ASN A 181 44.15 -28.18 21.44
C ASN A 181 45.64 -27.92 21.27
N GLU A 182 46.04 -26.71 20.84
CA GLU A 182 47.45 -26.35 20.67
C GLU A 182 48.21 -26.42 21.96
N ILE A 183 47.71 -25.80 23.04
CA ILE A 183 48.40 -25.70 24.32
C ILE A 183 48.50 -27.05 25.02
N ILE A 184 47.38 -27.80 25.10
CA ILE A 184 47.33 -29.03 25.93
C ILE A 184 47.73 -30.25 25.09
N VAL A 185 47.15 -30.39 23.85
CA VAL A 185 47.36 -31.59 23.06
C VAL A 185 48.68 -31.57 22.31
N GLU A 186 49.03 -30.46 21.69
CA GLU A 186 50.26 -30.35 20.86
C GLU A 186 51.47 -30.01 21.70
N ASN A 187 51.38 -28.97 22.58
CA ASN A 187 52.48 -28.50 23.38
C ASN A 187 52.66 -29.23 24.72
N GLY A 188 51.68 -30.03 25.11
CA GLY A 188 51.73 -30.85 26.30
C GLY A 188 51.75 -30.09 27.64
N ILE A 189 51.26 -28.84 27.67
CA ILE A 189 51.19 -28.02 28.85
C ILE A 189 50.04 -28.54 29.74
N LYS A 190 50.33 -28.95 30.98
CA LYS A 190 49.38 -29.59 31.87
C LYS A 190 48.98 -28.71 33.06
N GLU A 191 49.75 -27.70 33.38
CA GLU A 191 49.49 -26.81 34.52
C GLU A 191 48.41 -25.79 34.13
N THR A 192 47.26 -25.81 34.82
CA THR A 192 46.09 -24.97 34.53
C THR A 192 46.38 -23.45 34.49
N ASN A 193 47.30 -22.99 35.38
CA ASN A 193 47.69 -21.57 35.36
C ASN A 193 48.45 -21.20 34.08
N LYS A 194 49.35 -22.06 33.60
CA LYS A 194 50.08 -21.82 32.33
C LYS A 194 49.15 -21.92 31.14
N ILE A 195 48.21 -22.88 31.16
CA ILE A 195 47.20 -22.98 30.10
C ILE A 195 46.41 -21.67 29.98
N LEU A 196 45.94 -21.10 31.10
CA LEU A 196 45.17 -19.87 31.11
C LEU A 196 46.05 -18.64 30.72
N ASP A 197 47.33 -18.61 31.09
CA ASP A 197 48.24 -17.56 30.71
C ASP A 197 48.50 -17.60 29.18
N ASP A 198 48.68 -18.76 28.59
CA ASP A 198 48.92 -18.95 27.15
C ASP A 198 47.67 -18.72 26.31
N MET A 199 46.47 -18.86 26.86
CA MET A 199 45.18 -18.51 26.20
C MET A 199 44.91 -17.01 26.18
N ARG A 200 45.67 -16.18 26.84
CA ARG A 200 45.45 -14.73 26.97
C ARG A 200 46.08 -13.96 25.83
#